data_4ab705710fbdce5ad1c7dc2bbe6f148d
#
_entry.id   4ab705710fbdce5ad1c7dc2bbe6f148d
#
_cell.length_a   1.000
_cell.length_b   1.000
_cell.length_c   1.000
_cell.angle_alpha   90.00
_cell.angle_beta   90.00
_cell.angle_gamma   90.00
#
_symmetry.space_group_name_H-M   'P 1'
#
loop_
_entity.id
_entity.type
_entity.pdbx_description
1 polymer ?
#
loop_
_entity_poly.entity_id
_entity_poly.type
_entity_poly.pdbx_seq_one_letter_code
_entity_poly.pdbx_strand_id
1 'polypeptide(L)'
;MDIKQLNYFIAIVENDFNLSKTSKKLNITQPTLSQMITEIESEYNVKLFDKEYGRFKRLTKIGNKFYMDAKNIVGYMEQLNYELRQPNDMFKGRVRIGIPPLILSFLCLKSIPAFITENVDIRLEIIEDDAYVLYDKLQKNEIDLAITTEPMNHRDIITNTIYSDSISCYTNKDHPFTKKTYVTLEDIAKEKLMSLNENYILYHQVQKEFLSNDLEPDYYFKSGQWDLLLNMANYANGVAILPKQFDKIANTDDIVAIDIKPTIPWDIVIAYNQHIIKTPDIRFVEDFFINFYR
;
A
#
# COMPACT_ATOMS: atom_id res chain seq x y z
N MET A 1 3.71 -33.92 -1.76
CA MET A 1 3.03 -32.65 -1.38
C MET A 1 2.07 -32.20 -2.48
N ASP A 2 0.83 -31.74 -2.15
CA ASP A 2 -0.22 -31.30 -3.08
C ASP A 2 -0.82 -29.92 -2.67
N ILE A 3 -1.66 -29.35 -3.55
CA ILE A 3 -2.29 -28.03 -3.33
C ILE A 3 -3.19 -28.01 -2.10
N LYS A 4 -3.84 -29.12 -1.78
CA LYS A 4 -4.70 -29.24 -0.59
C LYS A 4 -3.87 -29.13 0.68
N GLN A 5 -2.70 -29.74 0.71
CA GLN A 5 -1.76 -29.66 1.82
C GLN A 5 -1.23 -28.23 2.00
N LEU A 6 -0.93 -27.51 0.90
CA LEU A 6 -0.55 -26.11 0.95
C LEU A 6 -1.67 -25.24 1.54
N ASN A 7 -2.92 -25.42 1.10
CA ASN A 7 -4.08 -24.72 1.65
C ASN A 7 -4.26 -24.99 3.15
N TYR A 8 -4.07 -26.22 3.60
CA TYR A 8 -4.17 -26.57 5.01
C TYR A 8 -3.07 -25.93 5.84
N PHE A 9 -1.84 -25.91 5.32
CA PHE A 9 -0.72 -25.24 5.97
C PHE A 9 -0.98 -23.74 6.11
N ILE A 10 -1.40 -23.05 5.02
CA ILE A 10 -1.77 -21.64 5.04
C ILE A 10 -2.87 -21.37 6.07
N ALA A 11 -3.93 -22.18 6.07
CA ALA A 11 -5.04 -22.03 7.00
C ALA A 11 -4.62 -22.18 8.47
N ILE A 12 -3.64 -23.03 8.79
CA ILE A 12 -3.09 -23.15 10.15
C ILE A 12 -2.43 -21.85 10.56
N VAL A 13 -1.62 -21.26 9.70
CA VAL A 13 -0.92 -19.98 9.96
C VAL A 13 -1.93 -18.84 10.15
N GLU A 14 -2.90 -18.72 9.25
CA GLU A 14 -3.91 -17.66 9.27
C GLU A 14 -4.93 -17.77 10.42
N ASN A 15 -5.01 -18.91 11.08
CA ASN A 15 -5.81 -19.10 12.29
C ASN A 15 -4.95 -19.14 13.57
N ASP A 16 -3.84 -18.36 13.59
CA ASP A 16 -2.95 -18.20 14.76
C ASP A 16 -2.41 -19.52 15.29
N PHE A 17 -2.06 -20.44 14.40
CA PHE A 17 -1.53 -21.77 14.72
C PHE A 17 -2.50 -22.66 15.52
N ASN A 18 -3.79 -22.29 15.57
CA ASN A 18 -4.82 -22.98 16.31
C ASN A 18 -5.43 -24.14 15.48
N LEU A 19 -4.88 -25.35 15.65
CA LEU A 19 -5.34 -26.53 14.93
C LEU A 19 -6.83 -26.86 15.15
N SER A 20 -7.38 -26.60 16.34
CA SER A 20 -8.80 -26.88 16.63
C SER A 20 -9.73 -25.91 15.90
N LYS A 21 -9.35 -24.63 15.80
CA LYS A 21 -10.08 -23.61 15.03
C LYS A 21 -9.99 -23.92 13.53
N THR A 22 -8.79 -24.23 13.07
CA THR A 22 -8.53 -24.56 11.66
C THR A 22 -9.26 -25.82 11.20
N SER A 23 -9.24 -26.88 12.02
CA SER A 23 -9.91 -28.14 11.71
C SER A 23 -11.43 -27.98 11.52
N LYS A 24 -12.07 -27.14 12.37
CA LYS A 24 -13.50 -26.81 12.24
C LYS A 24 -13.78 -26.04 10.95
N LYS A 25 -12.93 -25.04 10.63
CA LYS A 25 -13.07 -24.20 9.42
C LYS A 25 -12.93 -25.04 8.15
N LEU A 26 -12.06 -26.05 8.16
CA LEU A 26 -11.76 -26.90 7.00
C LEU A 26 -12.59 -28.20 6.95
N ASN A 27 -13.46 -28.45 7.94
CA ASN A 27 -14.25 -29.69 8.08
C ASN A 27 -13.39 -30.94 8.05
N ILE A 28 -12.24 -30.94 8.74
CA ILE A 28 -11.34 -32.09 8.91
C ILE A 28 -10.98 -32.27 10.38
N THR A 29 -10.35 -33.40 10.73
CA THR A 29 -9.98 -33.65 12.12
C THR A 29 -8.64 -32.94 12.47
N GLN A 30 -8.49 -32.54 13.73
CA GLN A 30 -7.23 -31.96 14.20
C GLN A 30 -6.03 -32.94 14.07
N PRO A 31 -6.16 -34.25 14.37
CA PRO A 31 -5.10 -35.21 14.09
C PRO A 31 -4.64 -35.24 12.63
N THR A 32 -5.59 -35.18 11.66
CA THR A 32 -5.28 -35.15 10.24
C THR A 32 -4.39 -33.95 9.87
N LEU A 33 -4.70 -32.75 10.38
CA LEU A 33 -3.86 -31.56 10.17
C LEU A 33 -2.46 -31.74 10.77
N SER A 34 -2.39 -32.21 12.00
CA SER A 34 -1.10 -32.41 12.69
C SER A 34 -0.25 -33.47 11.98
N GLN A 35 -0.86 -34.56 11.54
CA GLN A 35 -0.18 -35.64 10.82
C GLN A 35 0.37 -35.15 9.49
N MET A 36 -0.44 -34.42 8.71
CA MET A 36 -0.04 -33.84 7.42
C MET A 36 1.21 -32.95 7.58
N ILE A 37 1.24 -32.07 8.58
CA ILE A 37 2.44 -31.26 8.85
C ILE A 37 3.65 -32.12 9.19
N THR A 38 3.45 -33.13 10.01
CA THR A 38 4.53 -34.06 10.40
C THR A 38 5.07 -34.84 9.18
N GLU A 39 4.20 -35.23 8.27
CA GLU A 39 4.57 -35.91 7.01
C GLU A 39 5.41 -34.98 6.13
N ILE A 40 4.99 -33.73 5.91
CA ILE A 40 5.77 -32.75 5.14
C ILE A 40 7.13 -32.50 5.80
N GLU A 41 7.15 -32.22 7.13
CA GLU A 41 8.40 -31.99 7.86
C GLU A 41 9.36 -33.18 7.76
N SER A 42 8.81 -34.41 7.77
CA SER A 42 9.59 -35.65 7.69
C SER A 42 10.09 -35.92 6.25
N GLU A 43 9.22 -35.75 5.22
CA GLU A 43 9.57 -35.96 3.82
C GLU A 43 10.76 -35.10 3.39
N TYR A 44 10.79 -33.83 3.84
CA TYR A 44 11.85 -32.88 3.46
C TYR A 44 12.91 -32.69 4.53
N ASN A 45 12.82 -33.42 5.65
CA ASN A 45 13.72 -33.32 6.81
C ASN A 45 13.92 -31.88 7.29
N VAL A 46 12.80 -31.15 7.44
CA VAL A 46 12.77 -29.75 7.90
C VAL A 46 11.79 -29.56 9.04
N LYS A 47 11.89 -28.45 9.75
CA LYS A 47 10.85 -27.99 10.70
C LYS A 47 10.21 -26.73 10.16
N LEU A 48 8.89 -26.77 10.00
CA LEU A 48 8.07 -25.64 9.53
C LEU A 48 7.54 -24.83 10.71
N PHE A 49 7.23 -25.51 11.83
CA PHE A 49 6.70 -24.88 13.04
C PHE A 49 7.60 -25.09 14.25
N ASP A 50 7.79 -24.04 15.03
CA ASP A 50 8.25 -24.14 16.42
C ASP A 50 7.06 -24.59 17.28
N LYS A 51 7.31 -25.59 18.17
CA LYS A 51 6.31 -26.14 19.08
C LYS A 51 6.65 -25.76 20.51
N GLU A 52 5.63 -25.38 21.27
CA GLU A 52 5.71 -25.18 22.72
C GLU A 52 4.66 -26.04 23.40
N TYR A 53 5.05 -26.88 24.33
CA TYR A 53 4.18 -27.88 24.99
C TYR A 53 3.36 -28.73 23.98
N GLY A 54 3.99 -29.12 22.86
CA GLY A 54 3.36 -29.92 21.79
C GLY A 54 2.40 -29.16 20.88
N ARG A 55 2.23 -27.84 21.06
CA ARG A 55 1.37 -26.98 20.22
C ARG A 55 2.21 -26.12 19.29
N PHE A 56 1.72 -25.89 18.08
CA PHE A 56 2.32 -24.93 17.14
C PHE A 56 2.23 -23.53 17.75
N LYS A 57 3.36 -22.80 17.73
CA LYS A 57 3.46 -21.48 18.33
C LYS A 57 3.75 -20.39 17.29
N ARG A 58 4.65 -20.68 16.37
CA ARG A 58 5.09 -19.79 15.31
C ARG A 58 5.75 -20.59 14.19
N LEU A 59 5.98 -19.93 13.06
CA LEU A 59 6.78 -20.49 11.98
C LEU A 59 8.29 -20.43 12.31
N THR A 60 9.02 -21.44 11.85
CA THR A 60 10.49 -21.35 11.77
C THR A 60 10.89 -20.41 10.62
N LYS A 61 12.18 -20.13 10.47
CA LYS A 61 12.69 -19.38 9.30
C LYS A 61 12.34 -20.08 7.98
N ILE A 62 12.46 -21.41 7.92
CA ILE A 62 12.07 -22.22 6.75
C ILE A 62 10.55 -22.20 6.60
N GLY A 63 9.80 -22.32 7.70
CA GLY A 63 8.34 -22.25 7.67
C GLY A 63 7.80 -20.92 7.14
N ASN A 64 8.44 -19.80 7.48
CA ASN A 64 8.08 -18.48 6.92
C ASN A 64 8.28 -18.43 5.40
N LYS A 65 9.43 -18.90 4.92
CA LYS A 65 9.67 -18.97 3.47
C LYS A 65 8.66 -19.89 2.80
N PHE A 66 8.44 -21.06 3.37
CA PHE A 66 7.46 -22.03 2.85
C PHE A 66 6.04 -21.44 2.80
N TYR A 67 5.65 -20.62 3.81
CA TYR A 67 4.37 -19.94 3.83
C TYR A 67 4.19 -18.98 2.65
N MET A 68 5.21 -18.18 2.35
CA MET A 68 5.19 -17.26 1.22
C MET A 68 5.11 -18.01 -0.11
N ASP A 69 5.92 -19.05 -0.28
CA ASP A 69 5.94 -19.85 -1.50
C ASP A 69 4.60 -20.61 -1.68
N ALA A 70 4.02 -21.14 -0.60
CA ALA A 70 2.73 -21.82 -0.62
C ALA A 70 1.59 -20.87 -1.04
N LYS A 71 1.55 -19.64 -0.53
CA LYS A 71 0.57 -18.61 -0.96
C LYS A 71 0.69 -18.28 -2.44
N ASN A 72 1.90 -18.15 -2.95
CA ASN A 72 2.14 -17.91 -4.37
C ASN A 72 1.59 -19.05 -5.24
N ILE A 73 1.90 -20.31 -4.88
CA ILE A 73 1.43 -21.48 -5.64
C ILE A 73 -0.09 -21.60 -5.61
N VAL A 74 -0.71 -21.40 -4.44
CA VAL A 74 -2.17 -21.43 -4.31
C VAL A 74 -2.82 -20.30 -5.12
N GLY A 75 -2.27 -19.08 -5.05
CA GLY A 75 -2.74 -17.94 -5.83
C GLY A 75 -2.68 -18.20 -7.34
N TYR A 76 -1.59 -18.80 -7.83
CA TYR A 76 -1.49 -19.24 -9.23
C TYR A 76 -2.54 -20.27 -9.62
N MET A 77 -2.78 -21.23 -8.75
CA MET A 77 -3.80 -22.25 -9.01
C MET A 77 -5.22 -21.67 -9.03
N GLU A 78 -5.49 -20.68 -8.18
CA GLU A 78 -6.76 -19.95 -8.20
C GLU A 78 -6.92 -19.14 -9.48
N GLN A 79 -5.86 -18.46 -9.94
CA GLN A 79 -5.85 -17.73 -11.20
C GLN A 79 -6.12 -18.68 -12.38
N LEU A 80 -5.38 -19.79 -12.47
CA LEU A 80 -5.59 -20.81 -13.51
C LEU A 80 -7.03 -21.35 -13.52
N ASN A 81 -7.57 -21.66 -12.33
CA ASN A 81 -8.95 -22.12 -12.20
C ASN A 81 -9.97 -21.05 -12.62
N TYR A 82 -9.70 -19.79 -12.36
CA TYR A 82 -10.52 -18.67 -12.81
C TYR A 82 -10.52 -18.57 -14.34
N GLU A 83 -9.34 -18.59 -14.95
CA GLU A 83 -9.15 -18.55 -16.42
C GLU A 83 -9.89 -19.71 -17.11
N LEU A 84 -9.78 -20.92 -16.58
CA LEU A 84 -10.47 -22.11 -17.12
C LEU A 84 -12.00 -22.06 -16.98
N ARG A 85 -12.52 -21.37 -15.97
CA ARG A 85 -13.98 -21.23 -15.75
C ARG A 85 -14.62 -20.14 -16.60
N GLN A 86 -13.81 -19.26 -17.18
CA GLN A 86 -14.24 -18.13 -18.02
C GLN A 86 -13.64 -18.27 -19.42
N PRO A 87 -14.04 -19.26 -20.25
CA PRO A 87 -13.40 -19.52 -21.54
C PRO A 87 -13.42 -18.33 -22.51
N ASN A 88 -14.39 -17.43 -22.37
CA ASN A 88 -14.48 -16.19 -23.17
C ASN A 88 -13.55 -15.08 -22.64
N ASP A 89 -13.03 -15.21 -21.41
CA ASP A 89 -12.04 -14.34 -20.79
C ASP A 89 -10.65 -15.02 -20.70
N MET A 90 -10.46 -16.13 -21.42
CA MET A 90 -9.27 -17.00 -21.36
C MET A 90 -7.92 -16.30 -21.65
N PHE A 91 -7.97 -15.07 -22.15
CA PHE A 91 -6.79 -14.25 -22.45
C PHE A 91 -6.66 -13.01 -21.57
N LYS A 92 -7.53 -12.85 -20.56
CA LYS A 92 -7.48 -11.68 -19.68
C LYS A 92 -6.75 -12.03 -18.38
N GLY A 93 -5.48 -11.62 -18.33
CA GLY A 93 -4.72 -11.60 -17.08
C GLY A 93 -5.46 -10.76 -16.04
N ARG A 94 -5.34 -11.12 -14.76
CA ARG A 94 -5.85 -10.33 -13.64
C ARG A 94 -4.67 -9.80 -12.85
N VAL A 95 -4.63 -8.49 -12.63
CA VAL A 95 -3.61 -7.84 -11.79
C VAL A 95 -4.30 -7.01 -10.72
N ARG A 96 -3.98 -7.31 -9.46
CA ARG A 96 -4.48 -6.59 -8.28
C ARG A 96 -3.48 -5.49 -7.92
N ILE A 97 -3.93 -4.25 -7.96
CA ILE A 97 -3.10 -3.09 -7.65
C ILE A 97 -3.70 -2.30 -6.49
N GLY A 98 -2.91 -2.12 -5.44
CA GLY A 98 -3.27 -1.29 -4.29
C GLY A 98 -2.91 0.17 -4.54
N ILE A 99 -3.83 1.11 -4.28
CA ILE A 99 -3.59 2.54 -4.47
C ILE A 99 -4.28 3.32 -3.35
N PRO A 100 -3.55 4.14 -2.56
CA PRO A 100 -4.19 5.01 -1.57
C PRO A 100 -5.13 6.02 -2.22
N PRO A 101 -6.28 6.34 -1.59
CA PRO A 101 -7.28 7.25 -2.14
C PRO A 101 -6.71 8.61 -2.58
N LEU A 102 -5.75 9.15 -1.82
CA LEU A 102 -5.09 10.41 -2.16
C LEU A 102 -4.38 10.33 -3.52
N ILE A 103 -3.60 9.26 -3.76
CA ILE A 103 -2.88 9.06 -5.02
C ILE A 103 -3.85 8.79 -6.17
N LEU A 104 -4.85 7.96 -5.90
CA LEU A 104 -5.89 7.64 -6.89
C LEU A 104 -6.60 8.90 -7.40
N SER A 105 -6.95 9.81 -6.48
CA SER A 105 -7.73 11.01 -6.76
C SER A 105 -7.01 12.09 -7.58
N PHE A 106 -5.68 12.01 -7.73
CA PHE A 106 -4.97 13.00 -8.55
C PHE A 106 -4.03 12.39 -9.60
N LEU A 107 -3.17 11.45 -9.21
CA LEU A 107 -2.16 10.89 -10.12
C LEU A 107 -2.79 9.91 -11.12
N CYS A 108 -3.68 9.04 -10.63
CA CYS A 108 -4.19 7.94 -11.42
C CYS A 108 -5.41 8.28 -12.31
N LEU A 109 -5.93 9.50 -12.24
CA LEU A 109 -7.11 9.94 -13.01
C LEU A 109 -6.98 9.77 -14.54
N LYS A 110 -5.76 9.83 -15.07
CA LYS A 110 -5.51 9.64 -16.50
C LYS A 110 -4.94 8.26 -16.82
N SER A 111 -4.04 7.75 -15.99
CA SER A 111 -3.32 6.50 -16.26
C SER A 111 -4.23 5.27 -16.17
N ILE A 112 -5.14 5.21 -15.21
CA ILE A 112 -6.05 4.07 -15.06
C ILE A 112 -7.04 3.99 -16.25
N PRO A 113 -7.77 5.07 -16.62
CA PRO A 113 -8.62 5.04 -17.81
C PRO A 113 -7.83 4.70 -19.09
N ALA A 114 -6.63 5.26 -19.28
CA ALA A 114 -5.78 4.93 -20.43
C ALA A 114 -5.44 3.44 -20.43
N PHE A 115 -5.00 2.90 -19.29
CA PHE A 115 -4.69 1.47 -19.19
C PHE A 115 -5.88 0.60 -19.57
N ILE A 116 -7.06 0.85 -18.97
CA ILE A 116 -8.27 0.02 -19.16
C ILE A 116 -8.78 0.09 -20.60
N THR A 117 -8.68 1.26 -21.25
CA THR A 117 -9.16 1.42 -22.62
C THR A 117 -8.22 0.83 -23.68
N GLU A 118 -6.93 0.85 -23.42
CA GLU A 118 -5.91 0.36 -24.36
C GLU A 118 -5.60 -1.13 -24.17
N ASN A 119 -5.88 -1.70 -23.00
CA ASN A 119 -5.47 -3.05 -22.61
C ASN A 119 -6.66 -3.90 -22.14
N VAL A 120 -7.61 -4.12 -23.03
CA VAL A 120 -8.87 -4.86 -22.74
C VAL A 120 -8.65 -6.32 -22.32
N ASP A 121 -7.47 -6.87 -22.59
CA ASP A 121 -7.11 -8.26 -22.26
C ASP A 121 -6.54 -8.42 -20.86
N ILE A 122 -6.33 -7.34 -20.10
CA ILE A 122 -5.88 -7.38 -18.72
C ILE A 122 -6.92 -6.74 -17.81
N ARG A 123 -7.46 -7.53 -16.87
CA ARG A 123 -8.37 -7.03 -15.85
C ARG A 123 -7.58 -6.42 -14.71
N LEU A 124 -7.57 -5.09 -14.63
CA LEU A 124 -7.01 -4.36 -13.51
C LEU A 124 -8.03 -4.32 -12.36
N GLU A 125 -7.67 -4.86 -11.20
CA GLU A 125 -8.47 -4.78 -9.99
C GLU A 125 -7.81 -3.80 -9.01
N ILE A 126 -8.48 -2.69 -8.76
CA ILE A 126 -7.97 -1.63 -7.89
C ILE A 126 -8.46 -1.87 -6.47
N ILE A 127 -7.54 -1.92 -5.52
CA ILE A 127 -7.79 -2.03 -4.09
C ILE A 127 -7.42 -0.69 -3.44
N GLU A 128 -8.44 0.00 -2.94
CA GLU A 128 -8.26 1.26 -2.23
C GLU A 128 -8.10 1.00 -0.74
N ASP A 129 -6.96 1.40 -0.18
CA ASP A 129 -6.71 1.28 1.25
C ASP A 129 -5.57 2.22 1.67
N ASP A 130 -5.36 2.40 2.97
CA ASP A 130 -4.23 3.17 3.48
C ASP A 130 -2.90 2.50 3.10
N ALA A 131 -1.85 3.31 2.90
CA ALA A 131 -0.54 2.83 2.45
C ALA A 131 0.01 1.70 3.34
N TYR A 132 -0.13 1.79 4.66
CA TYR A 132 0.30 0.74 5.60
C TYR A 132 -0.43 -0.58 5.39
N VAL A 133 -1.75 -0.52 5.15
CA VAL A 133 -2.59 -1.70 4.86
C VAL A 133 -2.19 -2.32 3.53
N LEU A 134 -1.93 -1.48 2.51
CA LEU A 134 -1.48 -1.96 1.19
C LEU A 134 -0.13 -2.66 1.25
N TYR A 135 0.80 -2.17 2.08
CA TYR A 135 2.08 -2.86 2.29
C TYR A 135 1.91 -4.22 2.99
N ASP A 136 1.06 -4.30 3.99
CA ASP A 136 0.72 -5.59 4.62
C ASP A 136 0.11 -6.57 3.60
N LYS A 137 -0.78 -6.07 2.74
CA LYS A 137 -1.36 -6.86 1.63
C LYS A 137 -0.30 -7.30 0.60
N LEU A 138 0.68 -6.43 0.26
CA LEU A 138 1.81 -6.82 -0.59
C LEU A 138 2.64 -7.94 0.05
N GLN A 139 2.98 -7.82 1.33
CA GLN A 139 3.72 -8.85 2.05
C GLN A 139 2.99 -10.20 2.07
N LYS A 140 1.66 -10.17 2.17
CA LYS A 140 0.81 -11.37 2.17
C LYS A 140 0.47 -11.87 0.77
N ASN A 141 0.93 -11.21 -0.30
CA ASN A 141 0.57 -11.48 -1.69
C ASN A 141 -0.94 -11.41 -1.96
N GLU A 142 -1.66 -10.59 -1.21
CA GLU A 142 -3.08 -10.31 -1.42
C GLU A 142 -3.30 -9.31 -2.55
N ILE A 143 -2.28 -8.48 -2.83
CA ILE A 143 -2.16 -7.63 -4.02
C ILE A 143 -0.83 -7.90 -4.72
N ASP A 144 -0.77 -7.62 -6.02
CA ASP A 144 0.38 -7.93 -6.87
C ASP A 144 1.35 -6.74 -6.97
N LEU A 145 0.77 -5.53 -7.05
CA LEU A 145 1.48 -4.26 -7.13
C LEU A 145 0.83 -3.24 -6.17
N ALA A 146 1.55 -2.19 -5.80
CA ALA A 146 0.97 -1.01 -5.20
C ALA A 146 1.58 0.26 -5.79
N ILE A 147 0.78 1.30 -6.03
CA ILE A 147 1.25 2.67 -6.29
C ILE A 147 1.06 3.45 -4.99
N THR A 148 2.14 3.85 -4.35
CA THR A 148 2.10 4.43 -2.99
C THR A 148 3.23 5.44 -2.79
N THR A 149 3.40 5.98 -1.59
CA THR A 149 4.46 6.95 -1.26
C THR A 149 5.59 6.31 -0.46
N GLU A 150 6.81 6.84 -0.60
CA GLU A 150 7.93 6.57 0.31
C GLU A 150 7.98 7.60 1.46
N PRO A 151 8.70 7.34 2.57
CA PRO A 151 9.56 6.15 2.81
C PRO A 151 8.82 5.01 3.51
N MET A 152 9.07 3.78 3.06
CA MET A 152 8.62 2.58 3.77
C MET A 152 9.77 1.58 3.92
N ASN A 153 10.19 1.33 5.14
CA ASN A 153 11.27 0.40 5.46
C ASN A 153 10.75 -1.05 5.59
N HIS A 154 10.50 -1.71 4.47
CA HIS A 154 10.21 -3.14 4.44
C HIS A 154 11.25 -3.88 3.61
N ARG A 155 11.97 -4.82 4.24
CA ARG A 155 13.09 -5.58 3.63
C ARG A 155 12.71 -6.37 2.38
N ASP A 156 11.43 -6.77 2.28
CA ASP A 156 10.93 -7.66 1.24
C ASP A 156 10.11 -6.93 0.17
N ILE A 157 10.00 -5.62 0.24
CA ILE A 157 9.31 -4.80 -0.76
C ILE A 157 10.33 -4.06 -1.62
N ILE A 158 10.21 -4.22 -2.92
CA ILE A 158 10.98 -3.47 -3.92
C ILE A 158 10.13 -2.32 -4.39
N THR A 159 10.75 -1.14 -4.50
CA THR A 159 10.10 0.09 -4.95
C THR A 159 10.83 0.65 -6.17
N ASN A 160 10.07 1.17 -7.14
CA ASN A 160 10.58 1.95 -8.27
C ASN A 160 9.85 3.30 -8.27
N THR A 161 10.57 4.40 -8.16
CA THR A 161 9.99 5.74 -8.23
C THR A 161 9.40 5.99 -9.61
N ILE A 162 8.12 6.35 -9.65
CA ILE A 162 7.39 6.67 -10.89
C ILE A 162 7.08 8.16 -11.01
N TYR A 163 7.02 8.87 -9.89
CA TYR A 163 6.71 10.29 -9.88
C TYR A 163 7.39 10.96 -8.67
N SER A 164 8.04 12.10 -8.90
CA SER A 164 8.69 12.89 -7.84
C SER A 164 8.17 14.31 -7.84
N ASP A 165 7.81 14.81 -6.66
CA ASP A 165 7.38 16.17 -6.42
C ASP A 165 7.78 16.62 -5.00
N SER A 166 7.21 17.71 -4.55
CA SER A 166 7.41 18.27 -3.23
C SER A 166 6.08 18.57 -2.54
N ILE A 167 6.17 18.87 -1.26
CA ILE A 167 5.05 19.32 -0.44
C ILE A 167 5.02 20.86 -0.45
N SER A 168 3.81 21.43 -0.51
CA SER A 168 3.56 22.87 -0.44
C SER A 168 2.63 23.23 0.71
N CYS A 169 2.74 24.48 1.12
CA CYS A 169 1.84 25.12 2.06
C CYS A 169 0.70 25.79 1.28
N TYR A 170 -0.53 25.46 1.61
CA TYR A 170 -1.73 26.02 1.00
C TYR A 170 -2.43 26.94 1.98
N THR A 171 -2.86 28.09 1.49
CA THR A 171 -3.57 29.08 2.31
C THR A 171 -4.51 29.93 1.48
N ASN A 172 -5.33 30.72 2.16
CA ASN A 172 -6.19 31.72 1.54
C ASN A 172 -5.35 32.79 0.81
N LYS A 173 -5.85 33.30 -0.33
CA LYS A 173 -5.19 34.37 -1.11
C LYS A 173 -4.88 35.64 -0.33
N ASP A 174 -5.63 35.94 0.73
CA ASP A 174 -5.44 37.14 1.56
C ASP A 174 -4.50 36.89 2.75
N HIS A 175 -4.00 35.68 2.93
CA HIS A 175 -3.10 35.32 4.00
C HIS A 175 -1.72 36.00 3.85
N PRO A 176 -1.06 36.44 4.94
CA PRO A 176 0.26 37.07 4.86
C PRO A 176 1.32 36.29 4.11
N PHE A 177 1.25 34.96 4.10
CA PHE A 177 2.20 34.08 3.41
C PHE A 177 2.21 34.27 1.89
N THR A 178 1.12 34.75 1.30
CA THR A 178 1.05 35.00 -0.16
C THR A 178 2.02 36.09 -0.64
N LYS A 179 2.53 36.91 0.29
CA LYS A 179 3.58 37.94 0.00
C LYS A 179 4.99 37.37 0.08
N LYS A 180 5.16 36.11 0.51
CA LYS A 180 6.44 35.42 0.59
C LYS A 180 6.67 34.58 -0.65
N THR A 181 7.93 34.41 -1.07
CA THR A 181 8.31 33.48 -2.14
C THR A 181 8.36 32.02 -1.65
N TYR A 182 8.55 31.83 -0.36
CA TYR A 182 8.50 30.55 0.33
C TYR A 182 8.18 30.75 1.82
N VAL A 183 7.78 29.69 2.49
CA VAL A 183 7.60 29.64 3.95
C VAL A 183 8.51 28.59 4.56
N THR A 184 8.84 28.74 5.84
CA THR A 184 9.61 27.74 6.60
C THR A 184 8.70 26.96 7.53
N LEU A 185 9.20 25.86 8.12
CA LEU A 185 8.45 25.12 9.14
C LEU A 185 8.21 25.96 10.40
N GLU A 186 9.13 26.88 10.75
CA GLU A 186 8.95 27.83 11.85
C GLU A 186 7.85 28.85 11.58
N ASP A 187 7.66 29.25 10.33
CA ASP A 187 6.54 30.08 9.93
C ASP A 187 5.22 29.31 10.13
N ILE A 188 5.16 28.08 9.59
CA ILE A 188 3.96 27.22 9.60
C ILE A 188 3.57 26.83 11.03
N ALA A 189 4.55 26.56 11.90
CA ALA A 189 4.30 26.19 13.30
C ALA A 189 3.55 27.26 14.11
N LYS A 190 3.52 28.50 13.64
CA LYS A 190 2.81 29.62 14.29
C LYS A 190 1.38 29.79 13.80
N GLU A 191 0.99 29.01 12.79
CA GLU A 191 -0.32 29.10 12.16
C GLU A 191 -1.20 27.91 12.55
N LYS A 192 -2.51 28.06 12.34
CA LYS A 192 -3.45 26.93 12.44
C LYS A 192 -3.21 25.94 11.34
N LEU A 193 -2.66 24.78 11.67
CA LEU A 193 -2.29 23.76 10.68
C LEU A 193 -3.43 22.77 10.42
N MET A 194 -3.86 22.65 9.17
CA MET A 194 -4.71 21.61 8.64
C MET A 194 -3.82 20.54 8.04
N SER A 195 -3.95 19.29 8.50
CA SER A 195 -3.09 18.18 8.10
C SER A 195 -3.88 16.92 7.77
N LEU A 196 -3.29 16.07 6.95
CA LEU A 196 -3.75 14.68 6.87
C LEU A 196 -3.66 14.03 8.26
N ASN A 197 -4.46 12.99 8.50
CA ASN A 197 -4.44 12.27 9.75
C ASN A 197 -3.32 11.20 9.79
N GLU A 198 -3.17 10.52 10.91
CA GLU A 198 -2.11 9.57 11.23
C GLU A 198 -2.07 8.32 10.31
N ASN A 199 -3.10 8.07 9.52
CA ASN A 199 -3.13 6.96 8.57
C ASN A 199 -2.29 7.25 7.30
N TYR A 200 -1.88 8.50 7.10
CA TYR A 200 -1.11 8.91 5.91
C TYR A 200 0.39 9.00 6.20
N ILE A 201 1.20 8.43 5.30
CA ILE A 201 2.66 8.54 5.36
C ILE A 201 3.09 10.00 5.36
N LEU A 202 2.43 10.85 4.58
CA LEU A 202 2.69 12.27 4.51
C LEU A 202 2.58 12.96 5.87
N TYR A 203 1.60 12.59 6.71
CA TYR A 203 1.50 13.11 8.08
C TYR A 203 2.77 12.80 8.88
N HIS A 204 3.21 11.55 8.87
CA HIS A 204 4.40 11.14 9.63
C HIS A 204 5.69 11.78 9.09
N GLN A 205 5.79 11.98 7.78
CA GLN A 205 6.90 12.66 7.16
C GLN A 205 6.97 14.13 7.60
N VAL A 206 5.86 14.85 7.52
CA VAL A 206 5.74 16.24 7.97
C VAL A 206 6.00 16.38 9.46
N GLN A 207 5.41 15.49 10.28
CA GLN A 207 5.64 15.46 11.72
C GLN A 207 7.11 15.26 12.06
N LYS A 208 7.79 14.35 11.36
CA LYS A 208 9.23 14.12 11.54
C LYS A 208 10.05 15.36 11.23
N GLU A 209 9.71 16.09 10.18
CA GLU A 209 10.39 17.35 9.83
C GLU A 209 10.20 18.40 10.93
N PHE A 210 9.00 18.58 11.48
CA PHE A 210 8.78 19.49 12.62
C PHE A 210 9.61 19.08 13.84
N LEU A 211 9.53 17.81 14.24
CA LEU A 211 10.28 17.30 15.40
C LEU A 211 11.80 17.41 15.24
N SER A 212 12.32 17.20 14.03
CA SER A 212 13.75 17.32 13.73
C SER A 212 14.28 18.76 13.84
N ASN A 213 13.37 19.75 13.83
CA ASN A 213 13.68 21.18 14.00
C ASN A 213 13.22 21.71 15.36
N ASP A 214 12.90 20.83 16.34
CA ASP A 214 12.40 21.21 17.66
C ASP A 214 11.13 22.09 17.61
N LEU A 215 10.23 21.83 16.64
CA LEU A 215 9.00 22.57 16.42
C LEU A 215 7.78 21.72 16.79
N GLU A 216 6.79 22.36 17.42
CA GLU A 216 5.49 21.77 17.72
C GLU A 216 4.39 22.57 16.99
N PRO A 217 3.86 22.05 15.86
CA PRO A 217 2.81 22.73 15.12
C PRO A 217 1.46 22.64 15.84
N ASP A 218 0.62 23.69 15.72
CA ASP A 218 -0.76 23.67 16.16
C ASP A 218 -1.64 22.92 15.14
N TYR A 219 -1.83 21.62 15.34
CA TYR A 219 -2.74 20.81 14.53
C TYR A 219 -4.20 21.18 14.82
N TYR A 220 -4.66 22.24 14.20
CA TYR A 220 -6.01 22.77 14.38
C TYR A 220 -7.09 21.83 13.84
N PHE A 221 -6.81 21.13 12.72
CA PHE A 221 -7.75 20.20 12.12
C PHE A 221 -7.02 19.06 11.37
N LYS A 222 -7.50 17.83 11.51
CA LYS A 222 -6.96 16.66 10.80
C LYS A 222 -8.07 15.91 10.06
N SER A 223 -7.82 15.50 8.82
CA SER A 223 -8.76 14.72 8.01
C SER A 223 -7.99 13.85 6.99
N GLY A 224 -8.63 12.78 6.52
CA GLY A 224 -8.17 12.01 5.35
C GLY A 224 -8.58 12.66 4.02
N GLN A 225 -9.44 13.68 4.04
CA GLN A 225 -9.97 14.34 2.85
C GLN A 225 -9.22 15.65 2.58
N TRP A 226 -8.41 15.64 1.54
CA TRP A 226 -7.54 16.78 1.18
C TRP A 226 -8.32 18.04 0.77
N ASP A 227 -9.45 17.90 0.08
CA ASP A 227 -10.34 18.99 -0.31
C ASP A 227 -10.97 19.69 0.90
N LEU A 228 -11.34 18.93 1.93
CA LEU A 228 -11.79 19.48 3.20
C LEU A 228 -10.67 20.25 3.91
N LEU A 229 -9.42 19.75 3.87
CA LEU A 229 -8.28 20.45 4.47
C LEU A 229 -8.03 21.81 3.80
N LEU A 230 -8.11 21.87 2.47
CA LEU A 230 -7.98 23.13 1.72
C LEU A 230 -9.09 24.11 2.05
N ASN A 231 -10.34 23.64 2.11
CA ASN A 231 -11.47 24.46 2.50
C ASN A 231 -11.31 24.97 3.93
N MET A 232 -10.88 24.13 4.88
CA MET A 232 -10.66 24.56 6.28
C MET A 232 -9.52 25.59 6.37
N ALA A 233 -8.42 25.44 5.60
CA ALA A 233 -7.35 26.44 5.54
C ALA A 233 -7.90 27.80 5.05
N ASN A 234 -8.76 27.78 4.05
CA ASN A 234 -9.41 28.96 3.52
C ASN A 234 -10.32 29.66 4.57
N TYR A 235 -11.27 28.90 5.14
CA TYR A 235 -12.26 29.47 6.08
C TYR A 235 -11.68 29.84 7.46
N ALA A 236 -10.71 29.07 7.96
CA ALA A 236 -10.11 29.35 9.27
C ALA A 236 -8.95 30.35 9.22
N ASN A 237 -8.63 30.87 8.03
CA ASN A 237 -7.45 31.70 7.78
C ASN A 237 -6.17 31.05 8.34
N GLY A 238 -5.99 29.77 8.03
CA GLY A 238 -4.84 28.97 8.45
C GLY A 238 -4.09 28.42 7.24
N VAL A 239 -3.34 27.32 7.45
CA VAL A 239 -2.51 26.71 6.43
C VAL A 239 -2.77 25.22 6.33
N ALA A 240 -2.67 24.65 5.12
CA ALA A 240 -2.68 23.20 4.91
C ALA A 240 -1.37 22.76 4.27
N ILE A 241 -0.86 21.58 4.65
CA ILE A 241 0.32 20.97 4.06
C ILE A 241 -0.11 19.78 3.21
N LEU A 242 0.09 19.88 1.89
CA LEU A 242 -0.32 18.88 0.91
C LEU A 242 0.70 18.81 -0.24
N PRO A 243 0.69 17.75 -1.08
CA PRO A 243 1.51 17.69 -2.28
C PRO A 243 1.28 18.89 -3.21
N LYS A 244 2.32 19.36 -3.87
CA LYS A 244 2.31 20.59 -4.69
C LYS A 244 1.31 20.53 -5.85
N GLN A 245 1.04 19.32 -6.38
CA GLN A 245 0.12 19.14 -7.51
C GLN A 245 -1.35 19.49 -7.20
N PHE A 246 -1.72 19.63 -5.93
CA PHE A 246 -3.10 19.95 -5.56
C PHE A 246 -3.50 21.38 -5.93
N ASP A 247 -2.55 22.28 -6.24
CA ASP A 247 -2.82 23.59 -6.81
C ASP A 247 -3.58 23.52 -8.14
N LYS A 248 -3.29 22.49 -8.95
CA LYS A 248 -3.92 22.29 -10.27
C LYS A 248 -5.31 21.66 -10.19
N ILE A 249 -5.64 21.03 -9.04
CA ILE A 249 -6.90 20.29 -8.84
C ILE A 249 -7.86 21.09 -7.96
N ALA A 250 -7.34 21.92 -7.09
CA ALA A 250 -8.11 22.68 -6.10
C ALA A 250 -9.12 23.66 -6.69
N ASN A 251 -9.10 23.91 -8.00
CA ASN A 251 -10.05 24.65 -8.83
C ASN A 251 -10.75 25.85 -8.12
N THR A 252 -10.04 26.52 -7.21
CA THR A 252 -10.53 27.66 -6.45
C THR A 252 -9.53 28.82 -6.56
N ASP A 253 -9.95 29.94 -7.11
CA ASP A 253 -9.18 31.20 -7.20
C ASP A 253 -8.81 31.77 -5.83
N ASP A 254 -9.29 31.16 -4.76
CA ASP A 254 -9.14 31.65 -3.38
C ASP A 254 -8.01 30.97 -2.60
N ILE A 255 -7.42 29.89 -3.12
CA ILE A 255 -6.33 29.14 -2.46
C ILE A 255 -5.04 29.29 -3.24
N VAL A 256 -3.95 29.59 -2.53
CA VAL A 256 -2.61 29.78 -3.07
C VAL A 256 -1.67 28.74 -2.48
N ALA A 257 -0.91 28.08 -3.36
CA ALA A 257 0.18 27.19 -2.97
C ALA A 257 1.48 27.98 -2.84
N ILE A 258 2.21 27.77 -1.76
CA ILE A 258 3.49 28.44 -1.47
C ILE A 258 4.53 27.35 -1.17
N ASP A 259 5.72 27.50 -1.75
CA ASP A 259 6.79 26.53 -1.54
C ASP A 259 7.27 26.53 -0.08
N ILE A 260 7.60 25.34 0.44
CA ILE A 260 8.21 25.17 1.76
C ILE A 260 9.72 25.05 1.59
N LYS A 261 10.48 25.70 2.47
CA LYS A 261 11.95 25.59 2.52
C LYS A 261 12.43 25.23 3.93
N PRO A 262 13.35 24.26 4.07
CA PRO A 262 13.87 23.36 3.01
C PRO A 262 12.76 22.53 2.36
N THR A 263 12.97 22.17 1.10
CA THR A 263 11.98 21.37 0.34
C THR A 263 11.79 19.99 0.95
N ILE A 264 10.55 19.62 1.20
CA ILE A 264 10.17 18.28 1.66
C ILE A 264 9.79 17.47 0.42
N PRO A 265 10.53 16.41 0.08
CA PRO A 265 10.25 15.60 -1.10
C PRO A 265 8.97 14.78 -0.89
N TRP A 266 8.29 14.48 -1.98
CA TRP A 266 7.13 13.60 -2.01
C TRP A 266 7.21 12.70 -3.24
N ASP A 267 7.72 11.49 -3.04
CA ASP A 267 7.96 10.51 -4.09
C ASP A 267 6.85 9.46 -4.09
N ILE A 268 6.33 9.17 -5.29
CA ILE A 268 5.39 8.09 -5.52
C ILE A 268 6.13 6.97 -6.22
N VAL A 269 5.92 5.77 -5.72
CA VAL A 269 6.59 4.56 -6.19
C VAL A 269 5.56 3.51 -6.62
N ILE A 270 5.96 2.68 -7.57
CA ILE A 270 5.33 1.37 -7.77
C ILE A 270 6.12 0.34 -6.96
N ALA A 271 5.40 -0.42 -6.15
CA ALA A 271 5.96 -1.35 -5.18
C ALA A 271 5.44 -2.77 -5.39
N TYR A 272 6.26 -3.76 -5.08
CA TYR A 272 5.89 -5.18 -5.12
C TYR A 272 6.72 -5.99 -4.13
N ASN A 273 6.21 -7.16 -3.73
CA ASN A 273 6.95 -8.10 -2.90
C ASN A 273 8.04 -8.77 -3.76
N GLN A 274 9.32 -8.72 -3.31
CA GLN A 274 10.45 -9.32 -4.03
C GLN A 274 10.30 -10.83 -4.27
N HIS A 275 9.47 -11.50 -3.48
CA HIS A 275 9.22 -12.94 -3.58
C HIS A 275 8.03 -13.30 -4.46
N ILE A 276 7.29 -12.30 -4.98
CA ILE A 276 6.18 -12.57 -5.90
C ILE A 276 6.71 -13.11 -7.23
N ILE A 277 6.03 -14.12 -7.75
CA ILE A 277 6.31 -14.56 -9.13
C ILE A 277 5.58 -13.57 -10.06
N LYS A 278 6.33 -12.63 -10.66
CA LYS A 278 5.76 -11.71 -11.64
C LYS A 278 5.37 -12.45 -12.91
N THR A 279 4.07 -12.58 -13.13
CA THR A 279 3.51 -13.03 -14.42
C THR A 279 3.83 -12.02 -15.52
N PRO A 280 3.71 -12.38 -16.81
CA PRO A 280 3.80 -11.42 -17.90
C PRO A 280 2.87 -10.22 -17.72
N ASP A 281 1.63 -10.44 -17.24
CA ASP A 281 0.63 -9.39 -17.02
C ASP A 281 1.04 -8.42 -15.92
N ILE A 282 1.57 -8.93 -14.80
CA ILE A 282 2.08 -8.08 -13.70
C ILE A 282 3.24 -7.21 -14.19
N ARG A 283 4.16 -7.77 -14.97
CA ARG A 283 5.26 -7.00 -15.56
C ARG A 283 4.75 -5.94 -16.54
N PHE A 284 3.79 -6.30 -17.37
CA PHE A 284 3.20 -5.38 -18.33
C PHE A 284 2.51 -4.20 -17.63
N VAL A 285 1.73 -4.47 -16.58
CA VAL A 285 1.08 -3.41 -15.78
C VAL A 285 2.13 -2.52 -15.09
N GLU A 286 3.15 -3.12 -14.49
CA GLU A 286 4.25 -2.37 -13.87
C GLU A 286 4.95 -1.47 -14.89
N ASP A 287 5.35 -2.00 -16.03
CA ASP A 287 6.02 -1.27 -17.12
C ASP A 287 5.15 -0.16 -17.68
N PHE A 288 3.83 -0.41 -17.82
CA PHE A 288 2.89 0.62 -18.25
C PHE A 288 2.90 1.83 -17.32
N PHE A 289 2.73 1.63 -16.01
CA PHE A 289 2.71 2.75 -15.07
C PHE A 289 4.07 3.44 -14.97
N ILE A 290 5.18 2.71 -15.00
CA ILE A 290 6.53 3.29 -15.03
C ILE A 290 6.70 4.20 -16.27
N ASN A 291 6.26 3.75 -17.44
CA ASN A 291 6.43 4.50 -18.70
C ASN A 291 5.44 5.65 -18.83
N PHE A 292 4.23 5.53 -18.24
CA PHE A 292 3.21 6.57 -18.31
C PHE A 292 3.61 7.86 -17.58
N TYR A 293 4.41 7.74 -16.53
CA TYR A 293 4.83 8.87 -15.70
C TYR A 293 6.25 9.39 -16.00
N ARG A 294 7.01 8.70 -16.85
CA ARG A 294 8.28 9.18 -17.39
C ARG A 294 8.07 10.23 -18.47
#